data_ca8801bbdd6e1f0a4dc47386e959ece3
#
_entry.id   ca8801bbdd6e1f0a4dc47386e959ece3
#
_cell.length_a   1.000
_cell.length_b   1.000
_cell.length_c   1.000
_cell.angle_alpha   90.00
_cell.angle_beta   90.00
_cell.angle_gamma   90.00
#
_symmetry.space_group_name_H-M   'P 1'
#
loop_
_entity.id
_entity.type
_entity.pdbx_description
1 polymer ?
#
loop_
_entity_poly.entity_id
_entity_poly.type
_entity_poly.pdbx_seq_one_letter_code
_entity_poly.pdbx_strand_id
1 'polypeptide(L)'
;MNEPSQRFWEIFFEVYEALPRQGPGNHDCVARSLRLCKELPQTPVVLDLGCGVGGQTLQLAELTSGSITAIDSHAPSIERLKVTLNKRGLSNRVQAQIGDMAHPDQLPQSFDLIWSEGALYNIGIANALRVCRGLLRPGGYLAFTDAVWRKENPPLEVKASFDLDYPTMGWSDDIIATIHDGEFDLIGHFTLPDEAWWSDFYTPMETRIAELRGRYDGDSEAIAILDQIAEEPKMHRHYSSYYSYEFFVARRPLA
;
A
#
# COMPACT_ATOMS: atom_id res chain seq x y z
N MET A 1 -22.00 -9.32 10.62
CA MET A 1 -20.86 -10.07 11.22
C MET A 1 -20.44 -9.35 12.48
N ASN A 2 -19.98 -10.06 13.52
CA ASN A 2 -19.46 -9.39 14.71
C ASN A 2 -18.11 -8.74 14.35
N GLU A 3 -17.84 -7.56 14.90
CA GLU A 3 -16.51 -6.93 14.78
C GLU A 3 -15.43 -7.89 15.28
N PRO A 4 -14.23 -7.90 14.65
CA PRO A 4 -13.12 -8.72 15.12
C PRO A 4 -12.79 -8.41 16.57
N SER A 5 -12.45 -9.46 17.35
CA SER A 5 -12.11 -9.30 18.78
C SER A 5 -10.82 -8.48 18.95
N GLN A 6 -10.62 -7.90 20.15
CA GLN A 6 -9.33 -7.27 20.49
C GLN A 6 -8.16 -8.25 20.29
N ARG A 7 -8.35 -9.52 20.65
CA ARG A 7 -7.35 -10.59 20.50
C ARG A 7 -6.99 -10.84 19.03
N PHE A 8 -7.99 -10.74 18.12
CA PHE A 8 -7.73 -10.81 16.68
C PHE A 8 -6.77 -9.73 16.23
N TRP A 9 -7.02 -8.47 16.60
CA TRP A 9 -6.17 -7.35 16.21
C TRP A 9 -4.75 -7.45 16.82
N GLU A 10 -4.61 -7.90 18.04
CA GLU A 10 -3.30 -8.12 18.68
C GLU A 10 -2.46 -9.11 17.84
N ILE A 11 -3.02 -10.26 17.48
CA ILE A 11 -2.32 -11.30 16.71
C ILE A 11 -2.13 -10.86 15.25
N PHE A 12 -3.12 -10.22 14.65
CA PHE A 12 -3.03 -9.66 13.30
C PHE A 12 -1.84 -8.70 13.19
N PHE A 13 -1.75 -7.72 14.07
CA PHE A 13 -0.63 -6.78 14.07
C PHE A 13 0.70 -7.46 14.43
N GLU A 14 0.71 -8.47 15.27
CA GLU A 14 1.93 -9.24 15.57
C GLU A 14 2.46 -9.98 14.32
N VAL A 15 1.58 -10.38 13.39
CA VAL A 15 1.97 -10.91 12.08
C VAL A 15 2.43 -9.77 11.17
N TYR A 16 1.57 -8.79 10.90
CA TYR A 16 1.77 -7.78 9.85
C TYR A 16 2.89 -6.79 10.15
N GLU A 17 3.06 -6.36 11.40
CA GLU A 17 4.15 -5.44 11.78
C GLU A 17 5.54 -6.10 11.63
N ALA A 18 5.63 -7.43 11.65
CA ALA A 18 6.88 -8.14 11.46
C ALA A 18 7.34 -8.22 10.01
N LEU A 19 6.43 -7.96 9.05
CA LEU A 19 6.71 -8.11 7.63
C LEU A 19 7.62 -7.00 7.09
N PRO A 20 8.39 -7.26 6.02
CA PRO A 20 9.10 -6.24 5.27
C PRO A 20 8.14 -5.23 4.60
N ARG A 21 6.98 -5.71 4.14
CA ARG A 21 5.87 -4.96 3.55
C ARG A 21 4.55 -5.48 4.11
N GLN A 22 3.54 -4.62 4.12
CA GLN A 22 2.19 -4.97 4.60
C GLN A 22 1.17 -5.12 3.45
N GLY A 23 1.66 -5.31 2.23
CA GLY A 23 0.89 -5.51 1.02
C GLY A 23 1.78 -5.84 -0.17
N PRO A 24 1.19 -6.20 -1.33
CA PRO A 24 1.93 -6.55 -2.54
C PRO A 24 2.76 -5.38 -3.08
N GLY A 25 3.90 -5.69 -3.63
CA GLY A 25 4.83 -4.74 -4.24
C GLY A 25 6.28 -5.17 -4.05
N ASN A 26 7.17 -4.64 -4.87
CA ASN A 26 8.60 -4.88 -4.76
C ASN A 26 9.41 -3.72 -5.37
N HIS A 27 10.71 -3.76 -5.19
CA HIS A 27 11.63 -2.74 -5.70
C HIS A 27 11.51 -2.50 -7.21
N ASP A 28 11.30 -3.54 -8.01
CA ASP A 28 11.20 -3.41 -9.48
C ASP A 28 9.91 -2.70 -9.89
N CYS A 29 8.80 -2.91 -9.17
CA CYS A 29 7.55 -2.19 -9.37
C CYS A 29 7.71 -0.70 -9.05
N VAL A 30 8.35 -0.36 -7.93
CA VAL A 30 8.68 1.03 -7.57
C VAL A 30 9.58 1.67 -8.64
N ALA A 31 10.66 1.01 -9.04
CA ALA A 31 11.56 1.51 -10.07
C ALA A 31 10.87 1.68 -11.42
N ARG A 32 9.94 0.75 -11.80
CA ARG A 32 9.15 0.86 -13.03
C ARG A 32 8.24 2.06 -13.00
N SER A 33 7.54 2.31 -11.90
CA SER A 33 6.64 3.46 -11.74
C SER A 33 7.38 4.78 -11.75
N LEU A 34 8.53 4.87 -11.08
CA LEU A 34 9.39 6.07 -11.12
C LEU A 34 9.89 6.38 -12.55
N ARG A 35 10.18 5.37 -13.37
CA ARG A 35 10.55 5.58 -14.79
C ARG A 35 9.43 6.19 -15.63
N LEU A 36 8.16 6.07 -15.23
CA LEU A 36 7.03 6.74 -15.85
C LEU A 36 6.96 8.25 -15.49
N CYS A 37 7.51 8.64 -14.34
CA CYS A 37 7.56 10.02 -13.86
C CYS A 37 8.73 10.81 -14.51
N LYS A 38 8.72 10.95 -15.84
CA LYS A 38 9.86 11.45 -16.63
C LYS A 38 10.32 12.87 -16.30
N GLU A 39 9.41 13.72 -15.81
CA GLU A 39 9.69 15.12 -15.49
C GLU A 39 9.82 15.35 -13.98
N LEU A 40 10.01 14.28 -13.20
CA LEU A 40 10.26 14.39 -11.76
C LEU A 40 11.61 15.12 -11.53
N PRO A 41 11.68 16.11 -10.62
CA PRO A 41 12.93 16.76 -10.26
C PRO A 41 13.99 15.77 -9.78
N GLN A 42 15.28 16.12 -9.93
CA GLN A 42 16.38 15.29 -9.41
C GLN A 42 16.31 15.08 -7.89
N THR A 43 15.81 16.07 -7.16
CA THR A 43 15.60 16.03 -5.71
C THR A 43 14.11 16.28 -5.39
N PRO A 44 13.22 15.30 -5.67
CA PRO A 44 11.79 15.50 -5.52
C PRO A 44 11.38 15.59 -4.04
N VAL A 45 10.35 16.37 -3.76
CA VAL A 45 9.63 16.34 -2.49
C VAL A 45 8.53 15.28 -2.59
N VAL A 46 8.66 14.22 -1.81
CA VAL A 46 7.78 13.04 -1.89
C VAL A 46 6.91 12.93 -0.66
N LEU A 47 5.65 12.55 -0.85
CA LEU A 47 4.71 12.14 0.21
C LEU A 47 4.33 10.68 -0.01
N ASP A 48 4.54 9.83 0.99
CA ASP A 48 4.10 8.43 1.01
C ASP A 48 2.90 8.31 1.96
N LEU A 49 1.71 8.08 1.41
CA LEU A 49 0.44 7.96 2.14
C LEU A 49 0.08 6.51 2.39
N GLY A 50 -0.15 6.14 3.66
CA GLY A 50 -0.36 4.77 4.07
C GLY A 50 0.94 3.98 4.01
N CYS A 51 2.01 4.54 4.58
CA CYS A 51 3.35 3.98 4.44
C CYS A 51 3.56 2.67 5.22
N GLY A 52 2.69 2.32 6.16
CA GLY A 52 2.83 1.17 7.03
C GLY A 52 4.19 1.13 7.72
N VAL A 53 4.84 -0.02 7.72
CA VAL A 53 6.20 -0.22 8.26
C VAL A 53 7.30 0.35 7.35
N GLY A 54 6.95 0.94 6.21
CA GLY A 54 7.84 1.69 5.34
C GLY A 54 8.56 0.88 4.26
N GLY A 55 8.04 -0.27 3.85
CA GLY A 55 8.67 -1.07 2.80
C GLY A 55 8.92 -0.27 1.53
N GLN A 56 7.88 0.32 0.94
CA GLN A 56 7.98 1.20 -0.23
C GLN A 56 8.73 2.51 0.06
N THR A 57 8.57 3.09 1.28
CA THR A 57 9.29 4.32 1.69
C THR A 57 10.80 4.14 1.58
N LEU A 58 11.32 2.99 2.03
CA LEU A 58 12.74 2.67 1.97
C LEU A 58 13.22 2.50 0.53
N GLN A 59 12.42 1.84 -0.33
CA GLN A 59 12.72 1.70 -1.76
C GLN A 59 12.70 3.05 -2.48
N LEU A 60 11.74 3.94 -2.16
CA LEU A 60 11.73 5.32 -2.65
C LEU A 60 12.97 6.09 -2.21
N ALA A 61 13.41 5.90 -0.97
CA ALA A 61 14.62 6.55 -0.47
C ALA A 61 15.90 6.05 -1.15
N GLU A 62 15.94 4.81 -1.63
CA GLU A 62 17.05 4.26 -2.42
C GLU A 62 17.03 4.78 -3.86
N LEU A 63 15.84 4.92 -4.46
CA LEU A 63 15.65 5.25 -5.87
C LEU A 63 15.55 6.75 -6.16
N THR A 64 15.37 7.60 -5.15
CA THR A 64 15.29 9.05 -5.29
C THR A 64 16.29 9.75 -4.39
N SER A 65 16.63 11.00 -4.70
CA SER A 65 17.57 11.81 -3.89
C SER A 65 16.87 12.88 -3.05
N GLY A 66 15.55 13.00 -3.15
CA GLY A 66 14.75 14.03 -2.50
C GLY A 66 14.39 13.73 -1.04
N SER A 67 13.60 14.60 -0.46
CA SER A 67 13.01 14.40 0.87
C SER A 67 11.72 13.60 0.78
N ILE A 68 11.45 12.77 1.78
CA ILE A 68 10.23 11.95 1.86
C ILE A 68 9.53 12.22 3.19
N THR A 69 8.24 12.53 3.13
CA THR A 69 7.35 12.49 4.29
C THR A 69 6.49 11.23 4.17
N ALA A 70 6.55 10.35 5.14
CA ALA A 70 5.80 9.09 5.18
C ALA A 70 4.75 9.16 6.29
N ILE A 71 3.47 8.92 5.93
CA ILE A 71 2.32 9.08 6.83
C ILE A 71 1.57 7.76 6.93
N ASP A 72 1.24 7.36 8.16
CA ASP A 72 0.33 6.26 8.45
C ASP A 72 -0.44 6.54 9.75
N SER A 73 -1.65 6.03 9.86
CA SER A 73 -2.47 6.17 11.07
C SER A 73 -2.05 5.20 12.18
N HIS A 74 -1.38 4.09 11.83
CA HIS A 74 -0.97 3.05 12.78
C HIS A 74 0.35 3.41 13.46
N ALA A 75 0.26 3.94 14.69
CA ALA A 75 1.41 4.42 15.46
C ALA A 75 2.55 3.41 15.60
N PRO A 76 2.32 2.10 15.89
CA PRO A 76 3.40 1.12 15.99
C PRO A 76 4.21 0.96 14.70
N SER A 77 3.56 0.99 13.52
CA SER A 77 4.23 0.94 12.22
C SER A 77 5.16 2.15 12.03
N ILE A 78 4.69 3.35 12.38
CA ILE A 78 5.48 4.58 12.31
C ILE A 78 6.69 4.52 13.24
N GLU A 79 6.53 4.05 14.48
CA GLU A 79 7.67 3.92 15.41
C GLU A 79 8.70 2.90 14.91
N ARG A 80 8.25 1.80 14.32
CA ARG A 80 9.13 0.82 13.69
C ARG A 80 9.88 1.42 12.50
N LEU A 81 9.19 2.18 11.65
CA LEU A 81 9.81 2.88 10.52
C LEU A 81 10.88 3.88 11.01
N LYS A 82 10.59 4.68 12.03
CA LYS A 82 11.58 5.61 12.62
C LYS A 82 12.84 4.90 13.10
N VAL A 83 12.69 3.75 13.78
CA VAL A 83 13.84 2.92 14.21
C VAL A 83 14.65 2.45 13.00
N THR A 84 13.99 2.01 11.94
CA THR A 84 14.63 1.53 10.71
C THR A 84 15.35 2.67 9.99
N LEU A 85 14.72 3.84 9.87
CA LEU A 85 15.32 5.05 9.28
C LEU A 85 16.59 5.49 10.02
N ASN A 86 16.55 5.47 11.35
CA ASN A 86 17.71 5.80 12.17
C ASN A 86 18.87 4.82 11.95
N LYS A 87 18.58 3.51 11.97
CA LYS A 87 19.59 2.46 11.72
C LYS A 87 20.22 2.55 10.33
N ARG A 88 19.46 3.00 9.33
CA ARG A 88 19.95 3.19 7.94
C ARG A 88 20.54 4.58 7.67
N GLY A 89 20.56 5.49 8.64
CA GLY A 89 21.07 6.86 8.47
C GLY A 89 20.19 7.73 7.55
N LEU A 90 18.90 7.42 7.44
CA LEU A 90 17.97 8.09 6.54
C LEU A 90 17.13 9.18 7.22
N SER A 91 17.21 9.34 8.55
CA SER A 91 16.36 10.25 9.34
C SER A 91 16.47 11.73 8.96
N ASN A 92 17.57 12.15 8.32
CA ASN A 92 17.73 13.52 7.82
C ASN A 92 16.94 13.79 6.53
N ARG A 93 16.51 12.76 5.82
CA ARG A 93 15.89 12.85 4.50
C ARG A 93 14.47 12.28 4.47
N VAL A 94 14.16 11.33 5.35
CA VAL A 94 12.86 10.65 5.46
C VAL A 94 12.27 10.93 6.84
N GLN A 95 11.08 11.51 6.87
CA GLN A 95 10.33 11.80 8.09
C GLN A 95 9.08 10.92 8.14
N ALA A 96 8.97 10.09 9.18
CA ALA A 96 7.79 9.27 9.42
C ALA A 96 6.88 9.93 10.46
N GLN A 97 5.58 10.08 10.14
CA GLN A 97 4.59 10.81 10.95
C GLN A 97 3.31 10.00 11.10
N ILE A 98 2.71 10.04 12.28
CA ILE A 98 1.35 9.56 12.47
C ILE A 98 0.41 10.61 11.87
N GLY A 99 -0.53 10.16 11.01
CA GLY A 99 -1.48 11.06 10.38
C GLY A 99 -2.60 10.33 9.65
N ASP A 100 -3.65 11.08 9.35
CA ASP A 100 -4.79 10.62 8.56
C ASP A 100 -4.60 10.98 7.08
N MET A 101 -4.60 9.99 6.20
CA MET A 101 -4.46 10.23 4.76
C MET A 101 -5.64 10.98 4.14
N ALA A 102 -6.82 10.97 4.78
CA ALA A 102 -7.98 11.74 4.33
C ALA A 102 -7.82 13.24 4.62
N HIS A 103 -7.07 13.59 5.66
CA HIS A 103 -6.84 14.95 6.12
C HIS A 103 -5.37 15.15 6.52
N PRO A 104 -4.43 14.92 5.60
CA PRO A 104 -3.02 15.06 5.93
C PRO A 104 -2.69 16.53 6.26
N ASP A 105 -2.04 16.74 7.41
CA ASP A 105 -1.57 18.06 7.83
C ASP A 105 -0.33 18.46 7.04
N GLN A 106 -0.55 18.78 5.77
CA GLN A 106 0.50 19.13 4.81
C GLN A 106 0.12 20.39 4.03
N LEU A 107 1.14 21.15 3.65
CA LEU A 107 0.93 22.38 2.87
C LEU A 107 0.43 22.04 1.45
N PRO A 108 -0.59 22.76 0.95
CA PRO A 108 -1.05 22.60 -0.43
C PRO A 108 0.09 22.83 -1.43
N GLN A 109 0.06 22.09 -2.54
CA GLN A 109 0.99 22.22 -3.67
C GLN A 109 2.48 22.18 -3.25
N SER A 110 2.82 21.31 -2.29
CA SER A 110 4.17 21.19 -1.75
C SER A 110 4.93 19.96 -2.24
N PHE A 111 4.26 19.00 -2.88
CA PHE A 111 4.86 17.74 -3.30
C PHE A 111 5.02 17.63 -4.82
N ASP A 112 6.13 17.06 -5.25
CA ASP A 112 6.41 16.71 -6.65
C ASP A 112 5.90 15.30 -6.99
N LEU A 113 5.84 14.42 -5.97
CA LEU A 113 5.36 13.05 -6.07
C LEU A 113 4.58 12.68 -4.83
N ILE A 114 3.38 12.13 -5.02
CA ILE A 114 2.64 11.41 -3.98
C ILE A 114 2.65 9.92 -4.34
N TRP A 115 2.93 9.11 -3.34
CA TRP A 115 3.01 7.66 -3.45
C TRP A 115 2.05 7.00 -2.47
N SER A 116 1.43 5.89 -2.87
CA SER A 116 0.59 5.09 -1.97
C SER A 116 0.43 3.69 -2.53
N GLU A 117 0.76 2.67 -1.76
CA GLU A 117 0.59 1.29 -2.19
C GLU A 117 -0.42 0.57 -1.30
N GLY A 118 -1.55 0.13 -1.89
CA GLY A 118 -2.58 -0.65 -1.21
C GLY A 118 -3.27 0.08 -0.05
N ALA A 119 -3.41 1.42 -0.11
CA ALA A 119 -3.96 2.18 1.00
C ALA A 119 -5.09 3.15 0.62
N LEU A 120 -5.09 3.72 -0.57
CA LEU A 120 -6.04 4.80 -0.94
C LEU A 120 -7.50 4.34 -0.96
N TYR A 121 -7.78 3.07 -1.18
CA TYR A 121 -9.13 2.52 -1.14
C TYR A 121 -9.82 2.74 0.23
N ASN A 122 -9.07 2.82 1.33
CA ASN A 122 -9.61 3.04 2.67
C ASN A 122 -10.38 4.38 2.81
N ILE A 123 -10.04 5.37 1.99
CA ILE A 123 -10.75 6.66 1.95
C ILE A 123 -11.55 6.85 0.66
N GLY A 124 -11.57 5.82 -0.20
CA GLY A 124 -12.18 5.84 -1.53
C GLY A 124 -11.33 6.58 -2.57
N ILE A 125 -11.12 5.96 -3.73
CA ILE A 125 -10.19 6.46 -4.76
C ILE A 125 -10.53 7.89 -5.20
N ALA A 126 -11.81 8.21 -5.45
CA ALA A 126 -12.21 9.57 -5.84
C ALA A 126 -11.85 10.63 -4.78
N ASN A 127 -12.05 10.33 -3.49
CA ASN A 127 -11.66 11.24 -2.41
C ASN A 127 -10.13 11.35 -2.30
N ALA A 128 -9.41 10.23 -2.43
CA ALA A 128 -7.95 10.20 -2.42
C ALA A 128 -7.36 11.07 -3.55
N LEU A 129 -7.89 10.97 -4.77
CA LEU A 129 -7.47 11.80 -5.89
C LEU A 129 -7.67 13.30 -5.60
N ARG A 130 -8.82 13.68 -5.03
CA ARG A 130 -9.09 15.07 -4.64
C ARG A 130 -8.07 15.58 -3.60
N VAL A 131 -7.76 14.77 -2.57
CA VAL A 131 -6.75 15.11 -1.55
C VAL A 131 -5.38 15.25 -2.20
N CYS A 132 -4.95 14.24 -2.95
CA CYS A 132 -3.64 14.24 -3.61
C CYS A 132 -3.48 15.43 -4.58
N ARG A 133 -4.54 15.78 -5.34
CA ARG A 133 -4.52 16.93 -6.25
C ARG A 133 -4.27 18.24 -5.51
N GLY A 134 -4.85 18.41 -4.33
CA GLY A 134 -4.62 19.59 -3.50
C GLY A 134 -3.18 19.71 -2.99
N LEU A 135 -2.50 18.60 -2.75
CA LEU A 135 -1.15 18.54 -2.20
C LEU A 135 -0.05 18.56 -3.27
N LEU A 136 -0.31 18.04 -4.45
CA LEU A 136 0.64 18.04 -5.57
C LEU A 136 0.83 19.44 -6.15
N ARG A 137 2.04 19.75 -6.55
CA ARG A 137 2.33 20.87 -7.45
C ARG A 137 1.71 20.65 -8.83
N PRO A 138 1.39 21.71 -9.59
CA PRO A 138 1.10 21.55 -11.02
C PRO A 138 2.24 20.78 -11.70
N GLY A 139 1.91 19.76 -12.50
CA GLY A 139 2.88 18.87 -13.12
C GLY A 139 3.43 17.76 -12.24
N GLY A 140 3.05 17.71 -10.95
CA GLY A 140 3.43 16.65 -10.02
C GLY A 140 2.73 15.32 -10.32
N TYR A 141 3.28 14.24 -9.79
CA TYR A 141 2.83 12.87 -10.06
C TYR A 141 2.15 12.24 -8.85
N LEU A 142 1.13 11.44 -9.12
CA LEU A 142 0.55 10.49 -8.19
C LEU A 142 0.84 9.08 -8.69
N ALA A 143 1.46 8.26 -7.86
CA ALA A 143 1.73 6.86 -8.16
C ALA A 143 1.12 6.00 -7.04
N PHE A 144 0.23 5.08 -7.39
CA PHE A 144 -0.47 4.26 -6.39
C PHE A 144 -0.81 2.87 -6.92
N THR A 145 -1.02 1.93 -6.01
CA THR A 145 -1.56 0.62 -6.35
C THR A 145 -2.95 0.45 -5.76
N ASP A 146 -3.79 -0.28 -6.48
CA ASP A 146 -5.10 -0.68 -6.01
C ASP A 146 -5.47 -2.08 -6.49
N ALA A 147 -6.35 -2.76 -5.74
CA ALA A 147 -6.86 -4.06 -6.10
C ALA A 147 -7.91 -3.94 -7.21
N VAL A 148 -7.84 -4.82 -8.19
CA VAL A 148 -8.76 -4.84 -9.33
C VAL A 148 -9.16 -6.27 -9.70
N TRP A 149 -10.38 -6.41 -10.21
CA TRP A 149 -10.82 -7.65 -10.84
C TRP A 149 -10.12 -7.86 -12.20
N ARG A 150 -9.82 -9.12 -12.49
CA ARG A 150 -9.22 -9.54 -13.77
C ARG A 150 -10.11 -10.45 -14.58
N LYS A 151 -11.07 -11.11 -13.94
CA LYS A 151 -12.04 -12.00 -14.56
C LYS A 151 -13.41 -11.77 -13.99
N GLU A 152 -14.40 -11.85 -14.85
CA GLU A 152 -15.80 -11.89 -14.43
C GLU A 152 -16.10 -13.17 -13.63
N ASN A 153 -17.14 -13.08 -12.80
CA ASN A 153 -17.64 -14.20 -12.00
C ASN A 153 -16.55 -14.89 -11.15
N PRO A 154 -15.85 -14.15 -10.27
CA PRO A 154 -14.93 -14.78 -9.34
C PRO A 154 -15.65 -15.80 -8.45
N PRO A 155 -14.97 -16.85 -7.96
CA PRO A 155 -15.53 -17.76 -6.99
C PRO A 155 -16.12 -17.01 -5.79
N LEU A 156 -17.21 -17.54 -5.22
CA LEU A 156 -17.94 -16.88 -4.13
C LEU A 156 -17.04 -16.58 -2.93
N GLU A 157 -16.12 -17.47 -2.61
CA GLU A 157 -15.16 -17.29 -1.52
C GLU A 157 -14.19 -16.12 -1.76
N VAL A 158 -13.72 -15.95 -3.01
CA VAL A 158 -12.87 -14.81 -3.40
C VAL A 158 -13.64 -13.50 -3.31
N LYS A 159 -14.86 -13.49 -3.88
CA LYS A 159 -15.71 -12.31 -3.81
C LYS A 159 -16.05 -11.94 -2.37
N ALA A 160 -16.42 -12.90 -1.54
CA ALA A 160 -16.77 -12.67 -0.15
C ALA A 160 -15.57 -12.11 0.67
N SER A 161 -14.34 -12.53 0.37
CA SER A 161 -13.15 -12.00 1.03
C SER A 161 -12.95 -10.51 0.72
N PHE A 162 -13.02 -10.12 -0.56
CA PHE A 162 -12.89 -8.71 -0.93
C PHE A 162 -14.09 -7.86 -0.50
N ASP A 163 -15.31 -8.40 -0.54
CA ASP A 163 -16.52 -7.67 -0.10
C ASP A 163 -16.49 -7.30 1.39
N LEU A 164 -15.65 -7.95 2.20
CA LEU A 164 -15.45 -7.61 3.61
C LEU A 164 -14.69 -6.29 3.78
N ASP A 165 -13.57 -6.15 3.08
CA ASP A 165 -12.61 -5.06 3.29
C ASP A 165 -12.69 -4.00 2.19
N TYR A 166 -13.05 -4.42 0.97
CA TYR A 166 -13.12 -3.54 -0.19
C TYR A 166 -14.33 -3.86 -1.09
N PRO A 167 -15.57 -3.65 -0.61
CA PRO A 167 -16.80 -4.00 -1.36
C PRO A 167 -16.98 -3.22 -2.67
N THR A 168 -16.25 -2.11 -2.84
CA THR A 168 -16.27 -1.28 -4.06
C THR A 168 -15.14 -1.59 -5.03
N MET A 169 -14.39 -2.70 -4.82
CA MET A 169 -13.35 -3.12 -5.75
C MET A 169 -13.92 -3.29 -7.16
N GLY A 170 -13.31 -2.57 -8.10
CA GLY A 170 -13.74 -2.51 -9.51
C GLY A 170 -12.71 -3.07 -10.48
N TRP A 171 -12.75 -2.58 -11.71
CA TRP A 171 -11.82 -2.92 -12.78
C TRP A 171 -10.79 -1.81 -12.99
N SER A 172 -9.69 -2.11 -13.66
CA SER A 172 -8.68 -1.09 -14.02
C SER A 172 -9.31 0.09 -14.77
N ASP A 173 -10.26 -0.16 -15.68
CA ASP A 173 -10.95 0.87 -16.44
C ASP A 173 -11.80 1.80 -15.55
N ASP A 174 -12.39 1.29 -14.47
CA ASP A 174 -13.15 2.11 -13.50
C ASP A 174 -12.22 3.07 -12.76
N ILE A 175 -11.03 2.59 -12.37
CA ILE A 175 -10.01 3.43 -11.71
C ILE A 175 -9.46 4.46 -12.70
N ILE A 176 -9.21 4.08 -13.96
CA ILE A 176 -8.78 4.99 -15.01
C ILE A 176 -9.82 6.09 -15.25
N ALA A 177 -11.10 5.75 -15.32
CA ALA A 177 -12.17 6.73 -15.41
C ALA A 177 -12.16 7.68 -14.21
N THR A 178 -12.00 7.15 -12.99
CA THR A 178 -11.93 7.94 -11.76
C THR A 178 -10.70 8.87 -11.75
N ILE A 179 -9.55 8.44 -12.29
CA ILE A 179 -8.35 9.28 -12.48
C ILE A 179 -8.66 10.48 -13.38
N HIS A 180 -9.35 10.25 -14.50
CA HIS A 180 -9.74 11.33 -15.42
C HIS A 180 -10.76 12.28 -14.80
N ASP A 181 -11.77 11.74 -14.10
CA ASP A 181 -12.76 12.54 -13.36
C ASP A 181 -12.12 13.39 -12.26
N GLY A 182 -11.04 12.90 -11.65
CA GLY A 182 -10.19 13.62 -10.69
C GLY A 182 -9.28 14.67 -11.34
N GLU A 183 -9.42 14.91 -12.65
CA GLU A 183 -8.61 15.87 -13.44
C GLU A 183 -7.10 15.57 -13.39
N PHE A 184 -6.75 14.29 -13.51
CA PHE A 184 -5.39 13.82 -13.72
C PHE A 184 -5.22 13.24 -15.14
N ASP A 185 -4.03 13.40 -15.69
CA ASP A 185 -3.60 12.70 -16.90
C ASP A 185 -3.02 11.34 -16.50
N LEU A 186 -3.60 10.24 -16.99
CA LEU A 186 -3.00 8.92 -16.84
C LEU A 186 -1.71 8.84 -17.67
N ILE A 187 -0.58 8.58 -17.01
CA ILE A 187 0.73 8.44 -17.69
C ILE A 187 0.98 6.98 -18.06
N GLY A 188 0.50 6.07 -17.25
CA GLY A 188 0.57 4.64 -17.52
C GLY A 188 0.16 3.81 -16.31
N HIS A 189 -0.08 2.54 -16.56
CA HIS A 189 -0.42 1.57 -15.53
C HIS A 189 0.15 0.20 -15.88
N PHE A 190 0.21 -0.69 -14.92
CA PHE A 190 0.60 -2.08 -15.13
C PHE A 190 0.18 -2.97 -13.97
N THR A 191 -0.17 -4.20 -14.31
CA THR A 191 -0.44 -5.25 -13.31
C THR A 191 0.85 -5.62 -12.58
N LEU A 192 0.81 -5.75 -11.26
CA LEU A 192 1.91 -6.27 -10.49
C LEU A 192 2.20 -7.74 -10.88
N PRO A 193 3.47 -8.13 -11.05
CA PRO A 193 3.82 -9.53 -11.26
C PRO A 193 3.53 -10.36 -10.00
N ASP A 194 3.27 -11.65 -10.19
CA ASP A 194 2.98 -12.58 -9.08
C ASP A 194 4.07 -12.56 -7.99
N GLU A 195 5.33 -12.44 -8.38
CA GLU A 195 6.47 -12.34 -7.46
C GLU A 195 6.35 -11.18 -6.45
N ALA A 196 5.69 -10.07 -6.85
CA ALA A 196 5.47 -8.92 -5.95
C ALA A 196 4.52 -9.24 -4.78
N TRP A 197 3.75 -10.33 -4.86
CA TRP A 197 2.91 -10.82 -3.77
C TRP A 197 3.70 -11.71 -2.82
N TRP A 198 4.71 -12.43 -3.32
CA TRP A 198 5.41 -13.46 -2.55
C TRP A 198 6.66 -12.97 -1.84
N SER A 199 7.56 -12.28 -2.55
CA SER A 199 8.93 -12.01 -2.06
C SER A 199 8.97 -11.29 -0.72
N ASP A 200 8.26 -10.17 -0.59
CA ASP A 200 8.33 -9.30 0.57
C ASP A 200 7.04 -9.30 1.42
N PHE A 201 6.02 -10.04 1.01
CA PHE A 201 4.74 -10.07 1.68
C PHE A 201 4.31 -11.49 2.10
N TYR A 202 3.84 -12.35 1.19
CA TYR A 202 3.25 -13.64 1.59
C TYR A 202 4.27 -14.66 2.09
N THR A 203 5.46 -14.77 1.50
CA THR A 203 6.49 -15.71 2.01
C THR A 203 6.96 -15.33 3.42
N PRO A 204 7.29 -14.06 3.73
CA PRO A 204 7.52 -13.63 5.10
C PRO A 204 6.32 -13.84 6.04
N MET A 205 5.09 -13.63 5.56
CA MET A 205 3.88 -13.84 6.34
C MET A 205 3.72 -15.31 6.74
N GLU A 206 3.83 -16.24 5.79
CA GLU A 206 3.76 -17.68 6.08
C GLU A 206 4.84 -18.10 7.09
N THR A 207 6.06 -17.58 6.94
CA THR A 207 7.15 -17.81 7.90
C THR A 207 6.79 -17.30 9.29
N ARG A 208 6.29 -16.06 9.37
CA ARG A 208 5.91 -15.45 10.64
C ARG A 208 4.77 -16.18 11.33
N ILE A 209 3.75 -16.60 10.58
CA ILE A 209 2.64 -17.41 11.10
C ILE A 209 3.17 -18.73 11.67
N ALA A 210 4.11 -19.40 11.00
CA ALA A 210 4.70 -20.65 11.49
C ALA A 210 5.45 -20.45 12.82
N GLU A 211 6.21 -19.36 12.96
CA GLU A 211 6.88 -18.99 14.23
C GLU A 211 5.86 -18.75 15.35
N LEU A 212 4.79 -18.00 15.06
CA LEU A 212 3.77 -17.68 16.06
C LEU A 212 2.95 -18.88 16.49
N ARG A 213 2.68 -19.84 15.59
CA ARG A 213 2.06 -21.13 15.99
C ARG A 213 2.88 -21.86 17.03
N GLY A 214 4.21 -21.85 16.91
CA GLY A 214 5.09 -22.43 17.94
C GLY A 214 5.02 -21.67 19.27
N ARG A 215 4.90 -20.34 19.25
CA ARG A 215 4.76 -19.51 20.45
C ARG A 215 3.40 -19.69 21.14
N TYR A 216 2.33 -19.84 20.39
CA TYR A 216 0.96 -19.98 20.85
C TYR A 216 0.50 -21.45 20.96
N ASP A 217 1.47 -22.39 21.06
CA ASP A 217 1.14 -23.80 21.25
C ASP A 217 0.28 -23.99 22.51
N GLY A 218 -0.89 -24.64 22.33
CA GLY A 218 -1.89 -24.79 23.38
C GLY A 218 -2.91 -23.66 23.53
N ASP A 219 -2.74 -22.52 22.86
CA ASP A 219 -3.74 -21.43 22.78
C ASP A 219 -4.63 -21.61 21.54
N SER A 220 -5.76 -22.30 21.71
CA SER A 220 -6.67 -22.63 20.59
C SER A 220 -7.28 -21.40 19.90
N GLU A 221 -7.50 -20.29 20.63
CA GLU A 221 -8.02 -19.05 20.05
C GLU A 221 -6.96 -18.39 19.16
N ALA A 222 -5.73 -18.27 19.65
CA ALA A 222 -4.63 -17.71 18.88
C ALA A 222 -4.34 -18.55 17.62
N ILE A 223 -4.35 -19.86 17.72
CA ILE A 223 -4.17 -20.77 16.57
C ILE A 223 -5.28 -20.57 15.53
N ALA A 224 -6.55 -20.45 15.94
CA ALA A 224 -7.66 -20.20 15.03
C ALA A 224 -7.53 -18.84 14.29
N ILE A 225 -7.05 -17.80 14.98
CA ILE A 225 -6.78 -16.49 14.36
C ILE A 225 -5.63 -16.61 13.35
N LEU A 226 -4.55 -17.29 13.69
CA LEU A 226 -3.43 -17.53 12.76
C LEU A 226 -3.85 -18.36 11.55
N ASP A 227 -4.75 -19.33 11.73
CA ASP A 227 -5.34 -20.09 10.63
C ASP A 227 -6.16 -19.19 9.70
N GLN A 228 -6.96 -18.27 10.25
CA GLN A 228 -7.72 -17.30 9.48
C GLN A 228 -6.81 -16.37 8.67
N ILE A 229 -5.74 -15.84 9.27
CA ILE A 229 -4.76 -14.98 8.55
C ILE A 229 -4.06 -15.78 7.44
N ALA A 230 -3.75 -17.05 7.67
CA ALA A 230 -3.12 -17.93 6.68
C ALA A 230 -4.00 -18.24 5.46
N GLU A 231 -5.30 -17.95 5.49
CA GLU A 231 -6.18 -18.13 4.32
C GLU A 231 -5.88 -17.13 3.20
N GLU A 232 -5.38 -15.94 3.50
CA GLU A 232 -5.06 -14.92 2.51
C GLU A 232 -4.00 -15.38 1.48
N PRO A 233 -2.78 -15.82 1.87
CA PRO A 233 -1.80 -16.34 0.91
C PRO A 233 -2.28 -17.63 0.22
N LYS A 234 -3.07 -18.47 0.87
CA LYS A 234 -3.67 -19.66 0.24
C LYS A 234 -4.67 -19.28 -0.84
N MET A 235 -5.54 -18.30 -0.57
CA MET A 235 -6.50 -17.77 -1.54
C MET A 235 -5.76 -17.21 -2.76
N HIS A 236 -4.72 -16.43 -2.56
CA HIS A 236 -3.91 -15.90 -3.67
C HIS A 236 -3.29 -17.02 -4.51
N ARG A 237 -2.72 -18.04 -3.88
CA ARG A 237 -2.13 -19.19 -4.58
C ARG A 237 -3.11 -19.92 -5.50
N HIS A 238 -4.38 -20.00 -5.11
CA HIS A 238 -5.42 -20.70 -5.88
C HIS A 238 -6.13 -19.80 -6.89
N TYR A 239 -6.27 -18.51 -6.59
CA TYR A 239 -7.19 -17.61 -7.27
C TYR A 239 -6.59 -16.33 -7.81
N SER A 240 -5.26 -16.18 -7.83
CA SER A 240 -4.54 -15.00 -8.35
C SER A 240 -4.92 -14.63 -9.79
N SER A 241 -5.53 -15.55 -10.57
CA SER A 241 -6.02 -15.26 -11.91
C SER A 241 -7.29 -14.41 -11.95
N TYR A 242 -8.03 -14.25 -10.84
CA TYR A 242 -9.29 -13.52 -10.77
C TYR A 242 -9.13 -12.07 -10.33
N TYR A 243 -8.06 -11.72 -9.64
CA TYR A 243 -7.76 -10.38 -9.16
C TYR A 243 -6.26 -10.10 -9.23
N SER A 244 -5.90 -8.86 -9.11
CA SER A 244 -4.51 -8.43 -8.99
C SER A 244 -4.44 -7.06 -8.33
N TYR A 245 -3.22 -6.62 -8.01
CA TYR A 245 -2.95 -5.21 -7.83
C TYR A 245 -2.49 -4.62 -9.16
N GLU A 246 -3.03 -3.45 -9.47
CA GLU A 246 -2.62 -2.63 -10.62
C GLU A 246 -1.89 -1.40 -10.10
N PHE A 247 -0.76 -1.09 -10.68
CA PHE A 247 -0.02 0.14 -10.41
C PHE A 247 -0.45 1.21 -11.40
N PHE A 248 -0.91 2.37 -10.90
CA PHE A 248 -1.29 3.53 -11.70
C PHE A 248 -0.30 4.66 -11.46
N VAL A 249 0.12 5.32 -12.53
CA VAL A 249 0.89 6.58 -12.47
C VAL A 249 0.10 7.63 -13.22
N ALA A 250 -0.29 8.68 -12.51
CA ALA A 250 -1.06 9.80 -13.03
C ALA A 250 -0.31 11.11 -12.79
N ARG A 251 -0.61 12.14 -13.56
CA ARG A 251 0.03 13.44 -13.46
C ARG A 251 -1.03 14.54 -13.27
N ARG A 252 -0.80 15.42 -12.31
CA ARG A 252 -1.58 16.65 -12.24
C ARG A 252 -1.21 17.56 -13.40
N PRO A 253 -2.16 18.04 -14.23
CA PRO A 253 -1.88 18.99 -15.30
C PRO A 253 -1.13 20.25 -14.81
N LEU A 254 -0.42 20.91 -15.71
CA LEU A 254 0.33 22.15 -15.40
C LEU A 254 -0.58 23.35 -15.13
N ALA A 255 -1.77 23.35 -15.73
CA ALA A 255 -2.76 24.41 -15.58
C ALA A 255 -4.17 23.85 -15.79
#